data_910c25c92fc659a42ba56bca69198e73
#
_entry.id   910c25c92fc659a42ba56bca69198e73
#
_cell.length_a   1.000
_cell.length_b   1.000
_cell.length_c   1.000
_cell.angle_alpha   90.00
_cell.angle_beta   90.00
_cell.angle_gamma   90.00
#
_symmetry.space_group_name_H-M   'P 1'
#
loop_
_entity.id
_entity.type
_entity.pdbx_description
1 polymer ?
#
loop_
_entity_poly.entity_id
_entity_poly.type
_entity_poly.pdbx_seq_one_letter_code
_entity_poly.pdbx_strand_id
1 'polypeptide(L)'
;MTHPTAPVDLAGLLATVGEPWQPLTVATLNDYDVRVVRTLGEFTRHAHPETDELFLVLAGELTIDLREDGVERAVVLGPHDLFVVPRGVEHRPRAAVETSAVLVERRGTVNTGDAGGDLTSPVRELPDA
;
A
#
# COMPACT_ATOMS: atom_id res chain seq x y z
N MET A 1 -4.13 1.22 17.61
CA MET A 1 -2.68 1.51 17.57
C MET A 1 -2.42 2.93 18.02
N THR A 2 -1.47 3.12 18.90
CA THR A 2 -1.00 4.45 19.31
C THR A 2 0.19 4.88 18.46
N HIS A 3 0.59 6.15 18.61
CA HIS A 3 1.79 6.63 17.94
C HIS A 3 3.04 5.97 18.54
N PRO A 4 4.03 5.62 17.69
CA PRO A 4 5.32 5.19 18.20
C PRO A 4 5.96 6.28 19.08
N THR A 5 6.70 5.85 20.10
CA THR A 5 7.40 6.78 21.00
C THR A 5 8.77 7.20 20.48
N ALA A 6 9.22 6.63 19.36
CA ALA A 6 10.50 6.91 18.71
C ALA A 6 10.30 6.93 17.19
N PRO A 7 11.26 7.48 16.43
CA PRO A 7 11.20 7.37 14.99
C PRO A 7 11.08 5.91 14.54
N VAL A 8 10.33 5.70 13.46
CA VAL A 8 10.10 4.36 12.92
C VAL A 8 11.15 4.07 11.85
N ASP A 9 11.88 2.97 12.01
CA ASP A 9 12.84 2.50 11.01
C ASP A 9 12.11 1.64 9.97
N LEU A 10 11.73 2.25 8.85
CA LEU A 10 10.98 1.55 7.81
C LEU A 10 11.76 0.40 7.18
N ALA A 11 13.06 0.59 6.96
CA ALA A 11 13.89 -0.46 6.37
C ALA A 11 13.97 -1.68 7.30
N GLY A 12 14.15 -1.43 8.59
CA GLY A 12 14.18 -2.51 9.59
C GLY A 12 12.86 -3.26 9.67
N LEU A 13 11.74 -2.54 9.63
CA LEU A 13 10.41 -3.16 9.68
C LEU A 13 10.09 -3.93 8.40
N LEU A 14 10.48 -3.42 7.24
CA LEU A 14 10.29 -4.12 5.97
C LEU A 14 11.03 -5.47 5.95
N ALA A 15 12.18 -5.55 6.61
CA ALA A 15 12.92 -6.80 6.72
C ALA A 15 12.17 -7.87 7.53
N THR A 16 11.20 -7.48 8.36
CA THR A 16 10.39 -8.40 9.16
C THR A 16 9.09 -8.83 8.49
N VAL A 17 8.68 -8.13 7.42
CA VAL A 17 7.46 -8.47 6.68
C VAL A 17 7.73 -9.73 5.86
N GLY A 18 6.87 -10.74 6.01
CA GLY A 18 7.07 -12.04 5.37
C GLY A 18 6.72 -12.04 3.88
N GLU A 19 5.45 -12.25 3.58
CA GLU A 19 4.99 -12.39 2.20
C GLU A 19 4.75 -11.03 1.54
N PRO A 20 4.93 -10.93 0.21
CA PRO A 20 4.48 -9.73 -0.52
C PRO A 20 2.97 -9.48 -0.33
N TRP A 21 2.58 -8.23 -0.49
CA TRP A 21 1.18 -7.80 -0.47
C TRP A 21 0.50 -7.94 0.92
N GLN A 22 1.28 -7.97 1.97
CA GLN A 22 0.78 -7.97 3.36
C GLN A 22 1.23 -6.70 4.07
N PRO A 23 0.52 -5.58 3.91
CA PRO A 23 0.90 -4.32 4.52
C PRO A 23 0.94 -4.39 6.05
N LEU A 24 1.88 -3.67 6.63
CA LEU A 24 2.00 -3.51 8.06
C LEU A 24 1.80 -2.04 8.42
N THR A 25 0.82 -1.74 9.26
CA THR A 25 0.61 -0.38 9.78
C THR A 25 1.70 -0.06 10.81
N VAL A 26 2.47 0.97 10.54
CA VAL A 26 3.63 1.35 11.36
C VAL A 26 3.41 2.64 12.13
N ALA A 27 2.43 3.44 11.75
CA ALA A 27 2.05 4.68 12.41
C ALA A 27 0.65 5.07 11.97
N THR A 28 0.07 6.02 12.67
CA THR A 28 -1.20 6.64 12.28
C THR A 28 -1.02 8.15 12.15
N LEU A 29 -1.76 8.74 11.25
CA LEU A 29 -1.78 10.18 11.02
C LEU A 29 -3.24 10.62 10.90
N ASN A 30 -3.77 11.26 11.96
CA ASN A 30 -5.20 11.54 12.02
C ASN A 30 -6.01 10.26 11.81
N ASP A 31 -6.95 10.25 10.85
CA ASP A 31 -7.78 9.08 10.52
C ASP A 31 -7.11 8.15 9.52
N TYR A 32 -5.80 8.28 9.30
CA TYR A 32 -5.09 7.52 8.28
C TYR A 32 -4.08 6.58 8.88
N ASP A 33 -3.93 5.42 8.25
CA ASP A 33 -2.84 4.48 8.52
C ASP A 33 -1.67 4.79 7.62
N VAL A 34 -0.46 4.78 8.20
CA VAL A 34 0.79 4.77 7.46
C VAL A 34 1.30 3.34 7.48
N ARG A 35 1.47 2.74 6.31
CA ARG A 35 1.82 1.34 6.16
C ARG A 35 3.07 1.17 5.33
N VAL A 36 3.78 0.07 5.54
CA VAL A 36 4.84 -0.39 4.66
C VAL A 36 4.45 -1.71 4.06
N VAL A 37 4.87 -1.94 2.82
CA VAL A 37 4.56 -3.16 2.10
C VAL A 37 5.72 -3.56 1.20
N ARG A 38 5.95 -4.87 1.12
CA ARG A 38 6.79 -5.47 0.08
C ARG A 38 5.88 -5.92 -1.05
N THR A 39 6.30 -5.67 -2.29
CA THR A 39 5.52 -6.02 -3.46
C THR A 39 6.36 -6.83 -4.42
N LEU A 40 5.76 -7.85 -5.03
CA LEU A 40 6.36 -8.66 -6.08
C LEU A 40 5.24 -9.39 -6.83
N GLY A 41 5.28 -9.34 -8.16
CA GLY A 41 4.24 -9.91 -9.00
C GLY A 41 3.04 -8.97 -9.13
N GLU A 42 1.90 -9.52 -9.49
CA GLU A 42 0.67 -8.76 -9.69
C GLU A 42 -0.23 -8.84 -8.46
N PHE A 43 -0.78 -7.70 -8.08
CA PHE A 43 -1.82 -7.65 -7.07
C PHE A 43 -3.21 -7.78 -7.70
N THR A 44 -4.24 -7.80 -6.87
CA THR A 44 -5.64 -7.83 -7.30
C THR A 44 -6.07 -6.46 -7.82
N ARG A 45 -6.80 -6.45 -8.95
CA ARG A 45 -7.47 -5.23 -9.40
C ARG A 45 -8.62 -4.92 -8.45
N HIS A 46 -8.66 -3.71 -7.93
CA HIS A 46 -9.64 -3.33 -6.91
C HIS A 46 -9.79 -1.82 -6.85
N ALA A 47 -10.78 -1.38 -6.06
CA ALA A 47 -10.96 0.03 -5.73
C ALA A 47 -11.20 0.17 -4.23
N HIS A 48 -10.84 1.32 -3.69
CA HIS A 48 -11.20 1.72 -2.33
C HIS A 48 -12.28 2.80 -2.42
N PRO A 49 -13.55 2.47 -2.17
CA PRO A 49 -14.64 3.43 -2.41
C PRO A 49 -14.64 4.60 -1.43
N GLU A 50 -13.97 4.47 -0.29
CA GLU A 50 -14.07 5.45 0.80
C GLU A 50 -12.80 6.20 1.11
N THR A 51 -11.70 5.92 0.41
CA THR A 51 -10.41 6.56 0.71
C THR A 51 -9.57 6.72 -0.53
N ASP A 52 -8.84 7.82 -0.60
CA ASP A 52 -7.68 7.92 -1.49
C ASP A 52 -6.58 7.02 -0.93
N GLU A 53 -5.70 6.55 -1.80
CA GLU A 53 -4.54 5.77 -1.38
C GLU A 53 -3.27 6.38 -1.95
N LEU A 54 -2.35 6.76 -1.07
CA LEU A 54 -1.04 7.30 -1.45
C LEU A 54 -0.02 6.17 -1.52
N PHE A 55 0.76 6.15 -2.59
CA PHE A 55 1.89 5.26 -2.79
C PHE A 55 3.16 6.07 -2.85
N LEU A 56 4.17 5.68 -2.09
CA LEU A 56 5.52 6.24 -2.17
C LEU A 56 6.51 5.09 -2.24
N VAL A 57 7.19 4.95 -3.37
CA VAL A 57 8.17 3.87 -3.55
C VAL A 57 9.47 4.23 -2.84
N LEU A 58 10.00 3.29 -2.07
CA LEU A 58 11.27 3.42 -1.36
C LEU A 58 12.41 2.78 -2.15
N ALA A 59 12.17 1.60 -2.71
CA ALA A 59 13.16 0.85 -3.49
C ALA A 59 12.44 -0.01 -4.52
N GLY A 60 13.06 -0.22 -5.67
CA GLY A 60 12.50 -1.00 -6.76
C GLY A 60 11.70 -0.16 -7.74
N GLU A 61 10.70 -0.75 -8.37
CA GLU A 61 9.85 -0.08 -9.34
C GLU A 61 8.44 -0.67 -9.26
N LEU A 62 7.45 0.18 -9.06
CA LEU A 62 6.05 -0.22 -8.96
C LEU A 62 5.28 0.35 -10.16
N THR A 63 4.57 -0.51 -10.87
CA THR A 63 3.62 -0.09 -11.89
C THR A 63 2.22 -0.19 -11.32
N ILE A 64 1.41 0.84 -11.52
CA ILE A 64 0.01 0.84 -11.11
C ILE A 64 -0.83 0.97 -12.37
N ASP A 65 -1.56 -0.09 -12.70
CA ASP A 65 -2.56 -0.06 -13.78
C ASP A 65 -3.82 0.60 -13.24
N LEU A 66 -4.33 1.58 -13.95
CA LEU A 66 -5.50 2.36 -13.56
C LEU A 66 -6.60 2.21 -14.60
N ARG A 67 -7.85 2.14 -14.14
CA ARG A 67 -9.02 2.20 -15.03
C ARG A 67 -10.00 3.22 -14.46
N GLU A 68 -10.34 4.21 -15.28
CA GLU A 68 -11.27 5.25 -14.90
C GLU A 68 -12.10 5.61 -16.13
N ASP A 69 -13.44 5.57 -15.99
CA ASP A 69 -14.38 5.89 -17.08
C ASP A 69 -14.11 5.08 -18.36
N GLY A 70 -13.74 3.81 -18.19
CA GLY A 70 -13.43 2.92 -19.30
C GLY A 70 -12.08 3.15 -19.97
N VAL A 71 -11.31 4.13 -19.51
CA VAL A 71 -9.97 4.42 -20.01
C VAL A 71 -8.94 3.75 -19.10
N GLU A 72 -8.04 2.99 -19.73
CA GLU A 72 -6.95 2.34 -19.03
C GLU A 72 -5.63 3.08 -19.27
N ARG A 73 -4.84 3.22 -18.20
CA ARG A 73 -3.49 3.75 -18.28
C ARG A 73 -2.65 3.14 -17.16
N ALA A 74 -1.36 3.29 -17.24
CA ALA A 74 -0.45 2.84 -16.20
C ALA A 74 0.47 3.99 -15.80
N VAL A 75 0.83 4.02 -14.52
CA VAL A 75 1.89 4.90 -14.02
C VAL A 75 3.01 4.04 -13.45
N VAL A 76 4.24 4.49 -13.60
CA VAL A 76 5.43 3.78 -13.12
C VAL A 76 6.11 4.65 -12.07
N LEU A 77 6.31 4.09 -10.89
CA LEU A 77 6.96 4.77 -9.77
C LEU A 77 8.31 4.13 -9.50
N GLY A 78 9.37 4.91 -9.61
CA GLY A 78 10.69 4.54 -9.11
C GLY A 78 10.91 5.05 -7.68
N PRO A 79 12.10 4.84 -7.11
CA PRO A 79 12.39 5.30 -5.75
C PRO A 79 12.12 6.80 -5.58
N HIS A 80 11.43 7.16 -4.52
CA HIS A 80 11.02 8.51 -4.14
C HIS A 80 9.90 9.10 -5.00
N ASP A 81 9.34 8.34 -5.95
CA ASP A 81 8.13 8.76 -6.65
C ASP A 81 6.89 8.52 -5.81
N LEU A 82 5.97 9.46 -5.86
CA LEU A 82 4.72 9.43 -5.11
C LEU A 82 3.55 9.55 -6.07
N PHE A 83 2.50 8.77 -5.83
CA PHE A 83 1.27 8.85 -6.59
C PHE A 83 0.08 8.61 -5.68
N VAL A 84 -0.99 9.36 -5.88
CA VAL A 84 -2.24 9.17 -5.13
C VAL A 84 -3.29 8.60 -6.08
N VAL A 85 -3.81 7.42 -5.74
CA VAL A 85 -4.98 6.84 -6.41
C VAL A 85 -6.22 7.41 -5.75
N PRO A 86 -7.07 8.16 -6.49
CA PRO A 86 -8.28 8.70 -5.91
C PRO A 86 -9.26 7.60 -5.51
N ARG A 87 -10.09 7.88 -4.50
CA ARG A 87 -11.13 6.95 -4.09
C ARG A 87 -12.00 6.54 -5.28
N GLY A 88 -12.39 5.27 -5.31
CA GLY A 88 -13.26 4.73 -6.34
C GLY A 88 -12.58 4.39 -7.67
N VAL A 89 -11.32 4.76 -7.87
CA VAL A 89 -10.60 4.43 -9.09
C VAL A 89 -10.07 3.01 -9.02
N GLU A 90 -10.43 2.18 -9.99
CA GLU A 90 -9.90 0.82 -10.07
C GLU A 90 -8.41 0.85 -10.37
N HIS A 91 -7.66 0.04 -9.64
CA HIS A 91 -6.22 -0.04 -9.83
C HIS A 91 -5.68 -1.43 -9.49
N ARG A 92 -4.56 -1.75 -10.13
CA ARG A 92 -3.82 -2.99 -9.87
C ARG A 92 -2.33 -2.68 -9.81
N PRO A 93 -1.74 -2.65 -8.61
CA PRO A 93 -0.30 -2.55 -8.47
C PRO A 93 0.38 -3.84 -8.93
N ARG A 94 1.54 -3.71 -9.57
CA ARG A 94 2.37 -4.85 -9.97
C ARG A 94 3.83 -4.47 -9.93
N ALA A 95 4.68 -5.43 -9.62
CA ALA A 95 6.12 -5.21 -9.53
C ALA A 95 6.85 -6.40 -10.17
N ALA A 96 7.67 -6.11 -11.18
CA ALA A 96 8.50 -7.14 -11.83
C ALA A 96 9.70 -7.52 -10.98
N VAL A 97 10.16 -6.62 -10.12
CA VAL A 97 11.23 -6.84 -9.15
C VAL A 97 10.71 -6.52 -7.76
N GLU A 98 11.32 -7.10 -6.74
CA GLU A 98 10.92 -6.80 -5.38
C GLU A 98 10.99 -5.30 -5.12
N THR A 99 9.88 -4.74 -4.66
CA THR A 99 9.71 -3.31 -4.47
C THR A 99 9.12 -3.05 -3.10
N SER A 100 9.60 -2.04 -2.44
CA SER A 100 9.06 -1.61 -1.15
C SER A 100 8.43 -0.23 -1.27
N ALA A 101 7.32 -0.04 -0.56
CA ALA A 101 6.56 1.19 -0.63
C ALA A 101 5.95 1.54 0.72
N VAL A 102 5.70 2.84 0.88
CA VAL A 102 4.84 3.37 1.93
C VAL A 102 3.45 3.58 1.33
N LEU A 103 2.43 3.17 2.07
CA LEU A 103 1.03 3.42 1.75
C LEU A 103 0.43 4.30 2.82
N VAL A 104 -0.40 5.27 2.42
CA VAL A 104 -1.22 6.05 3.37
C VAL A 104 -2.65 5.98 2.88
N GLU A 105 -3.55 5.50 3.75
CA GLU A 105 -4.96 5.36 3.44
C GLU A 105 -5.79 5.39 4.72
N ARG A 106 -7.11 5.50 4.59
CA ARG A 106 -7.97 5.59 5.77
C ARG A 106 -7.77 4.39 6.67
N ARG A 107 -7.83 4.65 7.98
CA ARG A 107 -7.60 3.65 9.01
C ARG A 107 -8.49 2.43 8.84
N GLY A 108 -7.87 1.25 8.91
CA GLY A 108 -8.59 -0.02 8.83
C GLY A 108 -8.94 -0.47 7.41
N THR A 109 -8.48 0.23 6.37
CA THR A 109 -8.75 -0.17 4.99
C THR A 109 -8.13 -1.55 4.70
N VAL A 110 -8.94 -2.45 4.12
CA VAL A 110 -8.49 -3.77 3.71
C VAL A 110 -7.70 -3.67 2.41
N ASN A 111 -6.58 -4.39 2.31
CA ASN A 111 -5.64 -4.25 1.18
C ASN A 111 -6.28 -4.50 -0.19
N THR A 112 -7.22 -5.43 -0.32
CA THR A 112 -7.90 -5.74 -1.59
C THR A 112 -9.15 -4.89 -1.83
N GLY A 113 -9.43 -3.92 -0.97
CA GLY A 113 -10.56 -3.01 -1.13
C GLY A 113 -11.87 -3.75 -1.31
N ASP A 114 -12.54 -3.48 -2.44
CA ASP A 114 -13.86 -4.06 -2.77
C ASP A 114 -13.76 -5.44 -3.44
N ALA A 115 -12.57 -5.92 -3.78
CA ALA A 115 -12.43 -7.15 -4.56
C ALA A 115 -12.40 -8.43 -3.73
N GLY A 116 -11.74 -8.42 -2.56
CA GLY A 116 -11.47 -9.64 -1.82
C GLY A 116 -10.51 -10.57 -2.57
N GLY A 117 -10.58 -11.86 -2.30
CA GLY A 117 -9.80 -12.89 -2.97
C GLY A 117 -8.58 -13.36 -2.19
N ASP A 118 -7.73 -14.17 -2.86
CA ASP A 118 -6.63 -14.90 -2.21
C ASP A 118 -5.55 -13.99 -1.61
N LEU A 119 -5.39 -12.78 -2.15
CA LEU A 119 -4.38 -11.83 -1.67
C LEU A 119 -4.89 -10.93 -0.55
N THR A 120 -6.13 -11.12 -0.08
CA THR A 120 -6.64 -10.36 1.06
C THR A 120 -5.84 -10.70 2.31
N SER A 121 -5.38 -9.66 2.99
CA SER A 121 -4.64 -9.76 4.24
C SER A 121 -5.37 -8.99 5.33
N PRO A 122 -5.50 -9.53 6.53
CA PRO A 122 -6.05 -8.76 7.63
C PRO A 122 -5.18 -7.53 7.91
N VAL A 123 -5.80 -6.47 8.42
CA VAL A 123 -5.06 -5.28 8.84
C VAL A 123 -4.13 -5.69 9.99
N ARG A 124 -2.83 -5.46 9.80
CA ARG A 124 -1.79 -5.80 10.78
C ARG A 124 -1.13 -4.53 11.24
N GLU A 125 -0.90 -4.44 12.53
CA GLU A 125 -0.34 -3.26 13.19
C GLU A 125 0.85 -3.65 14.05
N LEU A 126 1.75 -2.68 14.27
CA LEU A 126 2.77 -2.83 15.29
C LEU A 126 2.10 -2.88 16.66
N PRO A 127 2.64 -3.68 17.61
CA PRO A 127 2.17 -3.65 18.98
C PRO A 127 2.32 -2.24 19.57
N ASP A 128 1.44 -1.89 20.49
CA ASP A 128 1.60 -0.66 21.28
C ASP A 128 2.88 -0.74 22.10
N ALA A 129 3.56 0.39 22.21
CA ALA A 129 4.81 0.48 22.99
C ALA A 129 4.54 0.40 24.48
#